data_f15ba9d1ee28f2db2a08e29deac70555
#
_entry.id   f15ba9d1ee28f2db2a08e29deac70555
#
_cell.length_a   1.000
_cell.length_b   1.000
_cell.length_c   1.000
_cell.angle_alpha   90.00
_cell.angle_beta   90.00
_cell.angle_gamma   90.00
#
_symmetry.space_group_name_H-M   'P 1'
#
loop_
_entity.id
_entity.type
_entity.pdbx_description
1 polymer ?
#
loop_
_entity_poly.entity_id
_entity_poly.type
_entity_poly.pdbx_seq_one_letter_code
_entity_poly.pdbx_strand_id
1 'polypeptide(L)'
;ICITPGEDETMLNFSWYSKKDNDSKIKIFNEFGEEKTYKGKSKKLDNNFVSNKVTVTNLKDNTTYYYSYKLNGVWSRPIEYKTKNSLEFSFAFMADPQIGASSRTLNSVEEGIKKDVLSWNKVINKALQKENNLSFIVCGGDETNTKEENQKKISNQEYSGYLSPYYLQYTPIANVIGNHDKDNENFYNHFYMPNSSSLGKNIAGGDYYFKYGNTLFLFLNTNNLNINEHKQFIENTLKKNEDVKWKIALFHHDIYGDGIHSQEKDIKQLRNTLPKILEKNKIDLALCGHDHIYSRTYTLKNNKKTKEFIIERFDDFNEKVEIINNSKGITYITGGSCTGSKFYKSTNNKSNYVKFKYDEENPLYTIINVSKDKIIIKTYKVNSDEMIDSKIIINK
;
A
#
# COMPACT_ATOMS: atom_id res chain seq x y z
N ILE A 1 -1.22 -15.20 -9.24
CA ILE A 1 -2.43 -14.38 -9.12
C ILE A 1 -2.24 -13.35 -8.04
N CYS A 2 -2.73 -12.13 -8.28
CA CYS A 2 -2.79 -11.04 -7.32
C CYS A 2 -4.25 -10.76 -6.97
N ILE A 3 -4.53 -10.55 -5.68
CA ILE A 3 -5.81 -10.08 -5.19
C ILE A 3 -5.63 -8.65 -4.68
N THR A 4 -6.51 -7.75 -5.08
CA THR A 4 -6.54 -6.38 -4.54
C THR A 4 -7.93 -6.08 -3.98
N PRO A 5 -8.08 -5.14 -3.02
CA PRO A 5 -9.40 -4.67 -2.63
C PRO A 5 -10.23 -4.25 -3.85
N GLY A 6 -11.54 -4.46 -3.81
CA GLY A 6 -12.46 -3.93 -4.82
C GLY A 6 -12.81 -2.46 -4.56
N GLU A 7 -13.93 -1.99 -5.12
CA GLU A 7 -14.40 -0.62 -4.90
C GLU A 7 -14.78 -0.36 -3.43
N ASP A 8 -15.31 -1.41 -2.79
CA ASP A 8 -15.64 -1.45 -1.37
C ASP A 8 -15.39 -2.86 -0.78
N GLU A 9 -15.67 -3.05 0.51
CA GLU A 9 -15.46 -4.29 1.26
C GLU A 9 -16.24 -5.49 0.74
N THR A 10 -17.28 -5.28 -0.08
CA THR A 10 -18.09 -6.34 -0.68
C THR A 10 -17.52 -6.87 -1.99
N MET A 11 -16.38 -6.34 -2.41
CA MET A 11 -15.76 -6.63 -3.71
C MET A 11 -14.30 -7.00 -3.59
N LEU A 12 -13.84 -7.86 -4.50
CA LEU A 12 -12.42 -8.18 -4.72
C LEU A 12 -12.08 -8.08 -6.19
N ASN A 13 -10.91 -7.54 -6.46
CA ASN A 13 -10.31 -7.53 -7.78
C ASN A 13 -9.21 -8.58 -7.86
N PHE A 14 -9.17 -9.26 -8.98
CA PHE A 14 -8.19 -10.31 -9.30
C PHE A 14 -7.45 -9.95 -10.56
N SER A 15 -6.13 -10.18 -10.57
CA SER A 15 -5.30 -10.07 -11.76
C SER A 15 -4.29 -11.20 -11.86
N TRP A 16 -4.07 -11.72 -13.05
CA TRP A 16 -3.07 -12.75 -13.33
C TRP A 16 -2.68 -12.80 -14.81
N TYR A 17 -1.54 -13.40 -15.09
CA TYR A 17 -1.11 -13.66 -16.45
C TYR A 17 -1.43 -15.09 -16.86
N SER A 18 -1.86 -15.26 -18.13
CA SER A 18 -2.05 -16.54 -18.80
C SER A 18 -1.45 -16.53 -20.20
N LYS A 19 -1.34 -17.71 -20.83
CA LYS A 19 -0.89 -17.83 -22.23
C LYS A 19 -2.04 -17.85 -23.22
N LYS A 20 -3.28 -17.96 -22.74
CA LYS A 20 -4.50 -18.07 -23.57
C LYS A 20 -5.43 -16.91 -23.32
N ASP A 21 -6.03 -16.41 -24.40
CA ASP A 21 -7.20 -15.53 -24.33
C ASP A 21 -8.39 -16.26 -23.69
N ASN A 22 -9.37 -15.52 -23.18
CA ASN A 22 -10.57 -16.02 -22.54
C ASN A 22 -10.38 -16.71 -21.17
N ASP A 23 -9.24 -16.52 -20.52
CA ASP A 23 -8.99 -17.01 -19.17
C ASP A 23 -9.48 -16.05 -18.07
N SER A 24 -9.96 -14.84 -18.41
CA SER A 24 -10.48 -13.87 -17.41
C SER A 24 -11.78 -14.31 -16.78
N LYS A 25 -11.68 -15.40 -15.98
CA LYS A 25 -12.80 -15.99 -15.25
C LYS A 25 -12.36 -16.39 -13.86
N ILE A 26 -13.15 -15.99 -12.87
CA ILE A 26 -13.06 -16.43 -11.47
C ILE A 26 -14.34 -17.19 -11.14
N LYS A 27 -14.19 -18.37 -10.57
CA LYS A 27 -15.25 -19.10 -9.91
C LYS A 27 -15.08 -18.91 -8.41
N ILE A 28 -16.14 -18.51 -7.72
CA ILE A 28 -16.15 -18.38 -6.27
C ILE A 28 -17.33 -19.18 -5.70
N PHE A 29 -17.12 -19.81 -4.57
CA PHE A 29 -18.16 -20.52 -3.83
C PHE A 29 -17.95 -20.34 -2.33
N ASN A 30 -19.03 -20.35 -1.58
CA ASN A 30 -18.99 -20.29 -0.12
C ASN A 30 -19.07 -21.69 0.49
N GLU A 31 -18.98 -21.77 1.80
CA GLU A 31 -19.07 -23.00 2.58
C GLU A 31 -20.44 -23.74 2.44
N PHE A 32 -21.49 -23.05 1.96
CA PHE A 32 -22.79 -23.59 1.71
C PHE A 32 -22.95 -24.18 0.29
N GLY A 33 -21.89 -24.12 -0.54
CA GLY A 33 -21.87 -24.63 -1.90
C GLY A 33 -22.52 -23.70 -2.93
N GLU A 34 -22.85 -22.47 -2.57
CA GLU A 34 -23.31 -21.46 -3.53
C GLU A 34 -22.15 -21.04 -4.42
N GLU A 35 -22.24 -21.41 -5.69
CA GLU A 35 -21.19 -21.15 -6.68
C GLU A 35 -21.62 -20.06 -7.66
N LYS A 36 -20.67 -19.15 -7.98
CA LYS A 36 -20.84 -18.14 -9.01
C LYS A 36 -19.57 -17.96 -9.83
N THR A 37 -19.72 -17.83 -11.14
CA THR A 37 -18.63 -17.52 -12.06
C THR A 37 -18.71 -16.08 -12.52
N TYR A 38 -17.61 -15.34 -12.32
CA TYR A 38 -17.43 -13.98 -12.78
C TYR A 38 -16.52 -13.95 -14.02
N LYS A 39 -16.85 -13.08 -14.97
CA LYS A 39 -16.06 -12.85 -16.18
C LYS A 39 -15.53 -11.43 -16.16
N GLY A 40 -14.31 -11.24 -16.60
CA GLY A 40 -13.65 -9.96 -16.66
C GLY A 40 -13.08 -9.64 -18.02
N LYS A 41 -11.99 -8.89 -18.07
CA LYS A 41 -11.34 -8.43 -19.27
C LYS A 41 -9.95 -9.05 -19.40
N SER A 42 -9.56 -9.34 -20.64
CA SER A 42 -8.20 -9.75 -21.02
C SER A 42 -7.54 -8.68 -21.87
N LYS A 43 -6.26 -8.41 -21.64
CA LYS A 43 -5.40 -7.56 -22.48
C LYS A 43 -4.21 -8.38 -22.92
N LYS A 44 -4.04 -8.57 -24.23
CA LYS A 44 -2.83 -9.17 -24.80
C LYS A 44 -1.65 -8.24 -24.57
N LEU A 45 -0.58 -8.74 -23.98
CA LEU A 45 0.62 -7.97 -23.68
C LEU A 45 1.67 -8.13 -24.79
N ASP A 46 1.89 -9.38 -25.19
CA ASP A 46 2.81 -9.81 -26.25
C ASP A 46 2.34 -11.15 -26.81
N ASN A 47 3.17 -11.81 -27.60
CA ASN A 47 2.82 -13.12 -28.17
C ASN A 47 2.72 -14.26 -27.15
N ASN A 48 3.20 -14.05 -25.91
CA ASN A 48 3.31 -15.08 -24.89
C ASN A 48 2.33 -14.92 -23.74
N PHE A 49 1.87 -13.69 -23.44
CA PHE A 49 1.11 -13.41 -22.22
C PHE A 49 -0.11 -12.53 -22.45
N VAL A 50 -1.12 -12.82 -21.66
CA VAL A 50 -2.37 -12.07 -21.54
C VAL A 50 -2.55 -11.69 -20.09
N SER A 51 -2.77 -10.41 -19.80
CA SER A 51 -3.19 -9.94 -18.47
C SER A 51 -4.71 -10.10 -18.34
N ASN A 52 -5.15 -10.80 -17.32
CA ASN A 52 -6.55 -11.04 -17.00
C ASN A 52 -6.93 -10.22 -15.77
N LYS A 53 -8.11 -9.59 -15.80
CA LYS A 53 -8.65 -8.81 -14.70
C LYS A 53 -10.12 -9.14 -14.48
N VAL A 54 -10.49 -9.52 -13.25
CA VAL A 54 -11.87 -9.89 -12.88
C VAL A 54 -12.22 -9.24 -11.54
N THR A 55 -13.44 -8.70 -11.44
CA THR A 55 -14.01 -8.25 -10.17
C THR A 55 -15.06 -9.27 -9.70
N VAL A 56 -14.95 -9.67 -8.45
CA VAL A 56 -15.96 -10.44 -7.71
C VAL A 56 -16.73 -9.47 -6.82
N THR A 57 -18.05 -9.62 -6.76
CA THR A 57 -18.95 -8.70 -6.03
C THR A 57 -19.89 -9.47 -5.10
N ASN A 58 -20.55 -8.74 -4.19
CA ASN A 58 -21.53 -9.28 -3.23
C ASN A 58 -20.92 -10.25 -2.20
N LEU A 59 -19.68 -10.00 -1.81
CA LEU A 59 -19.07 -10.68 -0.69
C LEU A 59 -19.69 -10.18 0.62
N LYS A 60 -19.86 -11.07 1.59
CA LYS A 60 -20.35 -10.76 2.93
C LYS A 60 -19.20 -10.74 3.92
N ASP A 61 -19.27 -9.89 4.93
CA ASP A 61 -18.30 -9.85 6.03
C ASP A 61 -18.20 -11.20 6.76
N ASN A 62 -17.06 -11.49 7.35
CA ASN A 62 -16.78 -12.66 8.19
C ASN A 62 -17.20 -14.00 7.56
N THR A 63 -17.06 -14.12 6.24
CA THR A 63 -17.50 -15.28 5.47
C THR A 63 -16.29 -15.95 4.80
N THR A 64 -16.26 -17.27 4.85
CA THR A 64 -15.26 -18.09 4.15
C THR A 64 -15.73 -18.37 2.73
N TYR A 65 -14.88 -18.03 1.78
CA TYR A 65 -15.04 -18.29 0.36
C TYR A 65 -13.89 -19.14 -0.15
N TYR A 66 -14.14 -19.84 -1.23
CA TYR A 66 -13.12 -20.54 -2.02
C TYR A 66 -13.20 -20.03 -3.44
N TYR A 67 -12.07 -19.69 -4.04
CA TYR A 67 -12.04 -19.25 -5.43
C TYR A 67 -11.09 -20.09 -6.28
N SER A 68 -11.43 -20.21 -7.56
CA SER A 68 -10.57 -20.78 -8.59
C SER A 68 -10.51 -19.80 -9.76
N TYR A 69 -9.34 -19.65 -10.33
CA TYR A 69 -9.13 -18.83 -11.53
C TYR A 69 -8.77 -19.71 -12.73
N LYS A 70 -9.12 -19.25 -13.91
CA LYS A 70 -8.81 -19.99 -15.13
C LYS A 70 -7.39 -19.66 -15.59
N LEU A 71 -6.57 -20.69 -15.78
CA LEU A 71 -5.17 -20.56 -16.20
C LEU A 71 -4.89 -21.50 -17.37
N ASN A 72 -4.57 -20.95 -18.54
CA ASN A 72 -4.29 -21.70 -19.78
C ASN A 72 -5.38 -22.69 -20.17
N GLY A 73 -6.65 -22.29 -19.91
CA GLY A 73 -7.83 -23.09 -20.22
C GLY A 73 -8.27 -24.05 -19.11
N VAL A 74 -7.52 -24.17 -18.02
CA VAL A 74 -7.81 -25.08 -16.90
C VAL A 74 -8.13 -24.26 -15.65
N TRP A 75 -9.05 -24.76 -14.80
CA TRP A 75 -9.31 -24.17 -13.50
C TRP A 75 -8.20 -24.50 -12.50
N SER A 76 -7.74 -23.52 -11.73
CA SER A 76 -6.84 -23.75 -10.61
C SER A 76 -7.51 -24.60 -9.52
N ARG A 77 -6.70 -25.16 -8.62
CA ARG A 77 -7.25 -25.67 -7.36
C ARG A 77 -7.94 -24.54 -6.60
N PRO A 78 -8.98 -24.85 -5.81
CA PRO A 78 -9.60 -23.85 -4.93
C PRO A 78 -8.63 -23.27 -3.93
N ILE A 79 -8.70 -21.95 -3.74
CA ILE A 79 -7.92 -21.19 -2.77
C ILE A 79 -8.89 -20.59 -1.77
N GLU A 80 -8.65 -20.78 -0.50
CA GLU A 80 -9.48 -20.21 0.57
C GLU A 80 -9.23 -18.71 0.68
N TYR A 81 -10.29 -17.95 0.82
CA TYR A 81 -10.27 -16.53 1.13
C TYR A 81 -11.34 -16.23 2.18
N LYS A 82 -10.97 -15.53 3.24
CA LYS A 82 -11.89 -15.15 4.31
C LYS A 82 -12.03 -13.64 4.39
N THR A 83 -13.23 -13.13 4.14
CA THR A 83 -13.56 -11.73 4.41
C THR A 83 -13.51 -11.44 5.91
N LYS A 84 -13.16 -10.21 6.27
CA LYS A 84 -13.03 -9.77 7.65
C LYS A 84 -14.16 -8.81 8.01
N ASN A 85 -14.22 -8.43 9.29
CA ASN A 85 -15.12 -7.36 9.73
C ASN A 85 -14.69 -6.04 9.08
N SER A 86 -15.61 -5.37 8.40
CA SER A 86 -15.34 -4.11 7.72
C SER A 86 -15.44 -2.88 8.64
N LEU A 87 -16.12 -2.98 9.77
CA LEU A 87 -16.29 -1.88 10.73
C LEU A 87 -15.13 -1.75 11.71
N GLU A 88 -14.50 -2.89 12.06
CA GLU A 88 -13.31 -2.97 12.88
C GLU A 88 -12.30 -3.87 12.19
N PHE A 89 -11.34 -3.29 11.53
CA PHE A 89 -10.41 -3.99 10.67
C PHE A 89 -8.96 -3.57 10.91
N SER A 90 -8.06 -4.38 10.41
CA SER A 90 -6.62 -4.12 10.44
C SER A 90 -6.03 -4.23 9.05
N PHE A 91 -5.02 -3.41 8.78
CA PHE A 91 -4.19 -3.56 7.60
C PHE A 91 -2.71 -3.39 7.95
N ALA A 92 -1.84 -4.00 7.16
CA ALA A 92 -0.41 -3.80 7.26
C ALA A 92 0.03 -2.75 6.25
N PHE A 93 0.88 -1.81 6.67
CA PHE A 93 1.56 -0.89 5.78
C PHE A 93 3.04 -1.27 5.69
N MET A 94 3.51 -1.44 4.47
CA MET A 94 4.88 -1.80 4.11
C MET A 94 5.33 -0.89 2.98
N ALA A 95 6.59 -0.47 2.94
CA ALA A 95 7.08 0.43 1.91
C ALA A 95 8.39 -0.07 1.31
N ASP A 96 8.62 0.30 0.08
CA ASP A 96 9.91 0.12 -0.62
C ASP A 96 10.45 -1.32 -0.54
N PRO A 97 9.69 -2.35 -0.92
CA PRO A 97 10.21 -3.71 -0.99
C PRO A 97 11.33 -3.84 -2.02
N GLN A 98 11.31 -3.05 -3.07
CA GLN A 98 12.31 -2.95 -4.14
C GLN A 98 12.92 -4.28 -4.54
N ILE A 99 12.08 -5.25 -4.93
CA ILE A 99 12.54 -6.56 -5.41
C ILE A 99 13.52 -6.39 -6.55
N GLY A 100 14.70 -6.96 -6.41
CA GLY A 100 15.83 -6.81 -7.35
C GLY A 100 16.92 -5.85 -6.89
N ALA A 101 16.68 -5.03 -5.86
CA ALA A 101 17.67 -4.03 -5.41
C ALA A 101 18.96 -4.65 -4.86
N SER A 102 18.92 -5.85 -4.28
CA SER A 102 20.09 -6.59 -3.81
C SER A 102 21.04 -7.02 -4.94
N SER A 103 20.61 -6.98 -6.21
CA SER A 103 21.48 -7.29 -7.36
C SER A 103 22.71 -6.38 -7.46
N ARG A 104 22.65 -5.18 -6.85
CA ARG A 104 23.78 -4.25 -6.80
C ARG A 104 24.98 -4.75 -5.99
N THR A 105 24.74 -5.65 -5.05
CA THR A 105 25.76 -6.23 -4.18
C THR A 105 25.99 -7.71 -4.41
N LEU A 106 25.25 -8.31 -5.35
CA LEU A 106 25.32 -9.71 -5.73
C LEU A 106 25.77 -9.88 -7.18
N ASN A 107 26.05 -11.13 -7.59
CA ASN A 107 26.64 -11.42 -8.89
C ASN A 107 25.65 -11.35 -10.06
N SER A 108 24.33 -11.39 -9.77
CA SER A 108 23.31 -11.39 -10.83
C SER A 108 21.97 -10.78 -10.36
N VAL A 109 21.17 -10.36 -11.34
CA VAL A 109 19.79 -9.90 -11.13
C VAL A 109 18.95 -11.01 -10.48
N GLU A 110 19.12 -12.25 -10.91
CA GLU A 110 18.36 -13.39 -10.41
C GLU A 110 18.64 -13.65 -8.92
N GLU A 111 19.92 -13.59 -8.50
CA GLU A 111 20.28 -13.72 -7.08
C GLU A 111 19.72 -12.57 -6.23
N GLY A 112 19.75 -11.34 -6.76
CA GLY A 112 19.15 -10.18 -6.13
C GLY A 112 17.66 -10.37 -5.91
N ILE A 113 16.91 -10.75 -6.94
CA ILE A 113 15.49 -11.04 -6.86
C ILE A 113 15.21 -12.14 -5.83
N LYS A 114 15.93 -13.26 -5.86
CA LYS A 114 15.74 -14.37 -4.91
C LYS A 114 15.93 -13.92 -3.46
N LYS A 115 16.97 -13.16 -3.17
CA LYS A 115 17.25 -12.64 -1.83
C LYS A 115 16.12 -11.72 -1.35
N ASP A 116 15.70 -10.77 -2.19
CA ASP A 116 14.68 -9.81 -1.82
C ASP A 116 13.30 -10.45 -1.66
N VAL A 117 12.97 -11.47 -2.48
CA VAL A 117 11.77 -12.29 -2.34
C VAL A 117 11.73 -13.03 -1.00
N LEU A 118 12.85 -13.60 -0.55
CA LEU A 118 12.92 -14.24 0.77
C LEU A 118 12.65 -13.25 1.90
N SER A 119 13.23 -12.05 1.81
CA SER A 119 12.98 -10.97 2.76
C SER A 119 11.51 -10.52 2.72
N TRP A 120 10.94 -10.36 1.53
CA TRP A 120 9.54 -9.99 1.32
C TRP A 120 8.57 -11.02 1.91
N ASN A 121 8.79 -12.32 1.65
CA ASN A 121 8.04 -13.40 2.30
C ASN A 121 8.11 -13.31 3.82
N LYS A 122 9.30 -13.05 4.38
CA LYS A 122 9.48 -12.91 5.83
C LYS A 122 8.67 -11.76 6.41
N VAL A 123 8.67 -10.60 5.75
CA VAL A 123 7.90 -9.41 6.21
C VAL A 123 6.41 -9.70 6.23
N ILE A 124 5.85 -10.25 5.13
CA ILE A 124 4.42 -10.59 5.06
C ILE A 124 4.05 -11.59 6.15
N ASN A 125 4.84 -12.65 6.31
CA ASN A 125 4.60 -13.66 7.33
C ASN A 125 4.61 -13.06 8.74
N LYS A 126 5.58 -12.18 9.04
CA LYS A 126 5.66 -11.48 10.33
C LYS A 126 4.44 -10.60 10.59
N ALA A 127 3.99 -9.84 9.61
CA ALA A 127 2.79 -9.02 9.74
C ALA A 127 1.53 -9.87 10.00
N LEU A 128 1.37 -10.99 9.28
CA LEU A 128 0.25 -11.92 9.48
C LEU A 128 0.30 -12.65 10.83
N GLN A 129 1.48 -12.96 11.35
CA GLN A 129 1.65 -13.53 12.69
C GLN A 129 1.35 -12.51 13.80
N LYS A 130 1.74 -11.23 13.56
CA LYS A 130 1.52 -10.14 14.53
C LYS A 130 0.05 -9.73 14.61
N GLU A 131 -0.64 -9.76 13.45
CA GLU A 131 -2.05 -9.45 13.33
C GLU A 131 -2.72 -10.50 12.40
N ASN A 132 -3.30 -11.52 13.01
CA ASN A 132 -3.89 -12.64 12.27
C ASN A 132 -5.22 -12.30 11.57
N ASN A 133 -5.76 -11.12 11.85
CA ASN A 133 -7.01 -10.63 11.28
C ASN A 133 -6.81 -9.50 10.25
N LEU A 134 -5.66 -9.46 9.59
CA LEU A 134 -5.42 -8.48 8.53
C LEU A 134 -6.45 -8.61 7.40
N SER A 135 -7.09 -7.49 7.06
CA SER A 135 -8.02 -7.42 5.93
C SER A 135 -7.28 -7.30 4.60
N PHE A 136 -6.17 -6.56 4.58
CA PHE A 136 -5.32 -6.36 3.41
C PHE A 136 -3.95 -5.80 3.80
N ILE A 137 -3.05 -5.79 2.84
CA ILE A 137 -1.75 -5.13 2.91
C ILE A 137 -1.80 -3.88 2.03
N VAL A 138 -1.09 -2.82 2.43
CA VAL A 138 -0.82 -1.64 1.62
C VAL A 138 0.68 -1.54 1.40
N CYS A 139 1.10 -1.47 0.14
CA CYS A 139 2.49 -1.18 -0.23
C CYS A 139 2.64 0.29 -0.60
N GLY A 140 3.62 0.96 -0.02
CA GLY A 140 3.91 2.39 -0.20
C GLY A 140 4.64 2.75 -1.49
N GLY A 141 4.69 1.83 -2.47
CA GLY A 141 5.35 2.01 -3.76
C GLY A 141 6.77 1.45 -3.81
N ASP A 142 7.39 1.53 -4.98
CA ASP A 142 8.67 0.91 -5.29
C ASP A 142 8.65 -0.59 -5.01
N GLU A 143 7.66 -1.29 -5.61
CA GLU A 143 7.53 -2.75 -5.53
C GLU A 143 8.73 -3.42 -6.17
N THR A 144 9.27 -2.84 -7.24
CA THR A 144 10.42 -3.34 -8.01
C THR A 144 11.57 -2.34 -7.99
N ASN A 145 12.77 -2.80 -8.36
CA ASN A 145 13.96 -1.96 -8.38
C ASN A 145 14.24 -1.33 -9.75
N THR A 146 13.91 -2.03 -10.83
CA THR A 146 14.24 -1.60 -12.19
C THR A 146 13.25 -0.59 -12.73
N LYS A 147 13.73 0.65 -12.94
CA LYS A 147 12.91 1.78 -13.40
C LYS A 147 13.08 2.15 -14.88
N GLU A 148 13.99 1.52 -15.61
CA GLU A 148 14.28 1.88 -16.98
C GLU A 148 13.28 1.24 -17.94
N GLU A 149 12.72 2.03 -18.86
CA GLU A 149 11.73 1.58 -19.86
C GLU A 149 12.27 0.43 -20.72
N ASN A 150 13.53 0.50 -21.13
CA ASN A 150 14.17 -0.54 -21.94
C ASN A 150 14.45 -1.86 -21.19
N GLN A 151 14.32 -1.87 -19.86
CA GLN A 151 14.51 -3.05 -19.01
C GLN A 151 13.19 -3.70 -18.57
N LYS A 152 12.11 -3.50 -19.33
CA LYS A 152 10.76 -4.03 -19.03
C LYS A 152 10.73 -5.51 -18.68
N LYS A 153 11.60 -6.32 -19.31
CA LYS A 153 11.72 -7.77 -19.01
C LYS A 153 12.22 -8.03 -17.59
N ILE A 154 13.22 -7.28 -17.13
CA ILE A 154 13.77 -7.41 -15.77
C ILE A 154 12.72 -6.96 -14.77
N SER A 155 12.12 -5.79 -14.97
CA SER A 155 11.02 -5.29 -14.14
C SER A 155 9.88 -6.32 -14.03
N ASN A 156 9.51 -7.00 -15.13
CA ASN A 156 8.49 -8.05 -15.09
C ASN A 156 8.91 -9.29 -14.28
N GLN A 157 10.19 -9.65 -14.26
CA GLN A 157 10.71 -10.71 -13.37
C GLN A 157 10.66 -10.28 -11.90
N GLU A 158 10.98 -9.04 -11.61
CA GLU A 158 10.89 -8.45 -10.27
C GLU A 158 9.44 -8.44 -9.76
N TYR A 159 8.44 -8.01 -10.58
CA TYR A 159 7.02 -8.14 -10.23
C TYR A 159 6.59 -9.59 -10.01
N SER A 160 7.12 -10.54 -10.80
CA SER A 160 6.85 -11.95 -10.57
C SER A 160 7.39 -12.41 -9.21
N GLY A 161 8.54 -11.89 -8.80
CA GLY A 161 9.10 -12.09 -7.48
C GLY A 161 8.25 -11.46 -6.38
N TYR A 162 7.83 -10.21 -6.57
CA TYR A 162 6.95 -9.48 -5.64
C TYR A 162 5.62 -10.22 -5.39
N LEU A 163 5.04 -10.82 -6.42
CA LEU A 163 3.78 -11.55 -6.36
C LEU A 163 3.93 -13.04 -6.00
N SER A 164 5.16 -13.52 -5.78
CA SER A 164 5.42 -14.94 -5.49
C SER A 164 5.04 -15.41 -4.08
N PRO A 165 4.98 -14.57 -3.02
CA PRO A 165 4.56 -15.02 -1.70
C PRO A 165 3.19 -15.70 -1.72
N TYR A 166 3.13 -16.92 -1.18
CA TYR A 166 1.89 -17.69 -1.12
C TYR A 166 0.76 -16.94 -0.40
N TYR A 167 1.10 -16.16 0.62
CA TYR A 167 0.17 -15.37 1.41
C TYR A 167 -0.64 -14.36 0.58
N LEU A 168 -0.09 -13.85 -0.52
CA LEU A 168 -0.78 -12.91 -1.42
C LEU A 168 -1.90 -13.54 -2.25
N GLN A 169 -2.03 -14.87 -2.21
CA GLN A 169 -3.17 -15.55 -2.83
C GLN A 169 -4.44 -15.44 -1.98
N TYR A 170 -4.35 -15.14 -0.69
CA TYR A 170 -5.50 -15.00 0.21
C TYR A 170 -5.48 -13.73 1.07
N THR A 171 -4.48 -12.88 0.91
CA THR A 171 -4.41 -11.56 1.54
C THR A 171 -4.34 -10.51 0.44
N PRO A 172 -5.39 -9.68 0.27
CA PRO A 172 -5.39 -8.62 -0.73
C PRO A 172 -4.25 -7.61 -0.49
N ILE A 173 -3.70 -7.08 -1.58
CA ILE A 173 -2.66 -6.06 -1.51
C ILE A 173 -3.01 -4.85 -2.39
N ALA A 174 -2.96 -3.65 -1.82
CA ALA A 174 -3.15 -2.38 -2.52
C ALA A 174 -1.81 -1.66 -2.65
N ASN A 175 -1.47 -1.22 -3.86
CA ASN A 175 -0.13 -0.73 -4.19
C ASN A 175 -0.16 0.73 -4.61
N VAL A 176 0.80 1.52 -4.13
CA VAL A 176 1.08 2.88 -4.58
C VAL A 176 2.08 2.82 -5.74
N ILE A 177 1.93 3.66 -6.74
CA ILE A 177 2.91 3.75 -7.83
C ILE A 177 4.15 4.50 -7.34
N GLY A 178 5.27 3.80 -7.17
CA GLY A 178 6.55 4.38 -6.82
C GLY A 178 7.31 4.96 -8.03
N ASN A 179 8.44 5.61 -7.77
CA ASN A 179 9.24 6.18 -8.85
C ASN A 179 10.05 5.13 -9.63
N HIS A 180 10.17 3.91 -9.10
CA HIS A 180 10.70 2.76 -9.81
C HIS A 180 9.63 2.01 -10.63
N ASP A 181 8.35 2.26 -10.41
CA ASP A 181 7.24 1.58 -11.09
C ASP A 181 6.68 2.38 -12.28
N LYS A 182 7.04 3.66 -12.41
CA LYS A 182 6.36 4.66 -13.25
C LYS A 182 6.64 4.58 -14.74
N ASP A 183 7.76 3.97 -15.16
CA ASP A 183 8.30 4.17 -16.51
C ASP A 183 7.89 3.09 -17.52
N ASN A 184 7.03 2.13 -17.09
CA ASN A 184 6.48 1.12 -17.98
C ASN A 184 5.07 0.66 -17.54
N GLU A 185 4.43 -0.17 -18.39
CA GLU A 185 3.07 -0.67 -18.13
C GLU A 185 2.99 -1.83 -17.15
N ASN A 186 4.11 -2.34 -16.62
CA ASN A 186 4.09 -3.57 -15.84
C ASN A 186 3.25 -3.44 -14.58
N PHE A 187 3.36 -2.31 -13.87
CA PHE A 187 2.50 -2.03 -12.72
C PHE A 187 1.02 -2.15 -13.09
N TYR A 188 0.58 -1.42 -14.12
CA TYR A 188 -0.81 -1.44 -14.56
C TYR A 188 -1.27 -2.84 -15.01
N ASN A 189 -0.39 -3.62 -15.62
CA ASN A 189 -0.73 -4.95 -16.12
C ASN A 189 -0.81 -5.98 -14.99
N HIS A 190 0.00 -5.86 -13.93
CA HIS A 190 0.01 -6.79 -12.79
C HIS A 190 -1.10 -6.51 -11.78
N PHE A 191 -1.48 -5.23 -11.58
CA PHE A 191 -2.43 -4.84 -10.55
C PHE A 191 -3.78 -4.38 -11.12
N TYR A 192 -4.86 -4.71 -10.42
CA TYR A 192 -6.20 -4.25 -10.79
C TYR A 192 -6.68 -3.20 -9.76
N MET A 193 -6.27 -1.95 -9.98
CA MET A 193 -6.61 -0.82 -9.11
C MET A 193 -8.11 -0.50 -9.21
N PRO A 194 -8.86 -0.51 -8.08
CA PRO A 194 -10.26 -0.15 -8.08
C PRO A 194 -10.47 1.35 -8.32
N ASN A 195 -11.61 1.74 -8.87
CA ASN A 195 -11.96 3.15 -9.11
C ASN A 195 -10.83 3.98 -9.72
N SER A 196 -10.03 3.36 -10.61
CA SER A 196 -8.90 4.00 -11.26
C SER A 196 -9.35 5.20 -12.12
N SER A 197 -8.64 6.31 -11.96
CA SER A 197 -8.90 7.58 -12.65
C SER A 197 -7.96 7.82 -13.83
N SER A 198 -8.36 8.70 -14.75
CA SER A 198 -7.46 9.30 -15.74
C SER A 198 -6.66 10.49 -15.17
N LEU A 199 -6.97 10.95 -13.95
CA LEU A 199 -6.27 12.03 -13.26
C LEU A 199 -5.03 11.48 -12.54
N GLY A 200 -4.00 12.28 -12.40
CA GLY A 200 -2.71 11.86 -11.82
C GLY A 200 -1.99 10.78 -12.65
N LYS A 201 -2.32 10.62 -13.93
CA LYS A 201 -1.92 9.47 -14.74
C LYS A 201 -0.51 9.59 -15.32
N ASN A 202 0.20 8.47 -15.32
CA ASN A 202 1.35 8.16 -16.17
C ASN A 202 1.12 6.79 -16.86
N ILE A 203 2.16 6.19 -17.45
CA ILE A 203 2.04 4.89 -18.13
C ILE A 203 1.73 3.74 -17.17
N ALA A 204 2.14 3.83 -15.90
CA ALA A 204 1.88 2.83 -14.86
C ALA A 204 0.46 2.88 -14.28
N GLY A 205 -0.23 4.01 -14.40
CA GLY A 205 -1.60 4.19 -13.92
C GLY A 205 -1.89 5.61 -13.46
N GLY A 206 -3.10 5.84 -12.93
CA GLY A 206 -3.55 7.11 -12.38
C GLY A 206 -3.86 7.01 -10.89
N ASP A 207 -4.42 8.09 -10.35
CA ASP A 207 -4.96 8.08 -8.99
C ASP A 207 -6.11 7.07 -8.89
N TYR A 208 -6.26 6.43 -7.74
CA TYR A 208 -7.34 5.50 -7.52
C TYR A 208 -7.78 5.50 -6.05
N TYR A 209 -8.93 4.91 -5.75
CA TYR A 209 -9.40 4.80 -4.38
C TYR A 209 -10.21 3.53 -4.15
N PHE A 210 -10.37 3.17 -2.89
CA PHE A 210 -11.39 2.24 -2.44
C PHE A 210 -11.92 2.66 -1.07
N LYS A 211 -13.12 2.18 -0.75
CA LYS A 211 -13.72 2.28 0.58
C LYS A 211 -13.59 0.93 1.30
N TYR A 212 -13.33 0.94 2.59
CA TYR A 212 -13.41 -0.24 3.43
C TYR A 212 -14.07 0.15 4.75
N GLY A 213 -15.28 -0.34 4.98
CA GLY A 213 -16.14 0.13 6.06
C GLY A 213 -16.34 1.64 6.01
N ASN A 214 -16.05 2.32 7.12
CA ASN A 214 -16.16 3.77 7.25
C ASN A 214 -14.87 4.53 6.86
N THR A 215 -13.97 3.90 6.13
CA THR A 215 -12.66 4.47 5.78
C THR A 215 -12.49 4.56 4.27
N LEU A 216 -12.08 5.73 3.81
CA LEU A 216 -11.70 6.00 2.41
C LEU A 216 -10.18 6.00 2.28
N PHE A 217 -9.66 5.19 1.38
CA PHE A 217 -8.26 5.10 1.01
C PHE A 217 -8.05 5.76 -0.34
N LEU A 218 -7.26 6.84 -0.38
CA LEU A 218 -6.97 7.64 -1.56
C LEU A 218 -5.52 7.41 -1.99
N PHE A 219 -5.31 6.80 -3.13
CA PHE A 219 -3.98 6.52 -3.68
C PHE A 219 -3.65 7.55 -4.75
N LEU A 220 -2.59 8.34 -4.52
CA LEU A 220 -2.17 9.42 -5.40
C LEU A 220 -0.86 9.04 -6.09
N ASN A 221 -0.86 9.06 -7.42
CA ASN A 221 0.36 8.84 -8.21
C ASN A 221 1.19 10.12 -8.28
N THR A 222 1.94 10.41 -7.23
CA THR A 222 2.75 11.62 -7.09
C THR A 222 3.96 11.68 -8.05
N ASN A 223 4.16 10.68 -8.90
CA ASN A 223 5.05 10.80 -10.07
C ASN A 223 4.50 11.79 -11.13
N ASN A 224 3.19 12.01 -11.15
CA ASN A 224 2.58 13.11 -11.87
C ASN A 224 2.53 14.34 -10.95
N LEU A 225 3.27 15.37 -11.30
CA LEU A 225 3.37 16.60 -10.50
C LEU A 225 2.23 17.62 -10.81
N ASN A 226 1.23 17.24 -11.61
CA ASN A 226 0.05 18.08 -11.87
C ASN A 226 -0.90 18.07 -10.67
N ILE A 227 -0.64 18.92 -9.73
CA ILE A 227 -1.37 19.02 -8.46
C ILE A 227 -2.88 19.29 -8.64
N ASN A 228 -3.28 19.93 -9.76
CA ASN A 228 -4.69 20.20 -10.05
C ASN A 228 -5.45 18.91 -10.37
N GLU A 229 -4.81 17.92 -10.99
CA GLU A 229 -5.43 16.61 -11.26
C GLU A 229 -5.67 15.87 -9.94
N HIS A 230 -4.69 15.81 -9.04
CA HIS A 230 -4.86 15.22 -7.71
C HIS A 230 -5.96 15.91 -6.91
N LYS A 231 -5.99 17.26 -6.95
CA LYS A 231 -7.06 18.02 -6.30
C LYS A 231 -8.44 17.63 -6.84
N GLN A 232 -8.59 17.60 -8.17
CA GLN A 232 -9.85 17.24 -8.82
C GLN A 232 -10.27 15.81 -8.49
N PHE A 233 -9.32 14.87 -8.49
CA PHE A 233 -9.54 13.49 -8.10
C PHE A 233 -10.07 13.40 -6.64
N ILE A 234 -9.38 14.00 -5.68
CA ILE A 234 -9.76 14.00 -4.27
C ILE A 234 -11.17 14.60 -4.09
N GLU A 235 -11.41 15.80 -4.64
CA GLU A 235 -12.70 16.49 -4.49
C GLU A 235 -13.86 15.69 -5.11
N ASN A 236 -13.64 15.08 -6.29
CA ASN A 236 -14.64 14.23 -6.95
C ASN A 236 -14.91 12.93 -6.16
N THR A 237 -13.87 12.33 -5.60
CA THR A 237 -13.99 11.10 -4.80
C THR A 237 -14.75 11.35 -3.50
N LEU A 238 -14.44 12.44 -2.82
CA LEU A 238 -15.12 12.80 -1.57
C LEU A 238 -16.59 13.12 -1.75
N LYS A 239 -16.99 13.75 -2.87
CA LYS A 239 -18.40 13.96 -3.20
C LYS A 239 -19.20 12.66 -3.37
N LYS A 240 -18.54 11.58 -3.77
CA LYS A 240 -19.16 10.25 -3.90
C LYS A 240 -19.17 9.44 -2.60
N ASN A 241 -18.37 9.86 -1.60
CA ASN A 241 -18.14 9.15 -0.36
C ASN A 241 -18.23 10.11 0.83
N GLU A 242 -19.35 10.83 0.96
CA GLU A 242 -19.56 11.84 2.01
C GLU A 242 -19.75 11.22 3.40
N ASP A 243 -20.17 9.96 3.45
CA ASP A 243 -20.49 9.19 4.66
C ASP A 243 -19.27 8.63 5.41
N VAL A 244 -18.08 8.71 4.83
CA VAL A 244 -16.87 8.14 5.44
C VAL A 244 -16.40 8.96 6.64
N LYS A 245 -16.01 8.25 7.68
CA LYS A 245 -15.46 8.87 8.88
C LYS A 245 -13.96 9.13 8.77
N TRP A 246 -13.21 8.16 8.27
CA TRP A 246 -11.77 8.22 8.13
C TRP A 246 -11.33 8.41 6.68
N LYS A 247 -10.30 9.20 6.47
CA LYS A 247 -9.72 9.48 5.16
C LYS A 247 -8.22 9.33 5.25
N ILE A 248 -7.69 8.34 4.55
CA ILE A 248 -6.26 8.03 4.54
C ILE A 248 -5.74 8.28 3.12
N ALA A 249 -4.73 9.15 3.00
CA ALA A 249 -4.05 9.39 1.74
C ALA A 249 -2.76 8.56 1.67
N LEU A 250 -2.49 7.98 0.51
CA LEU A 250 -1.34 7.14 0.25
C LEU A 250 -0.66 7.64 -1.02
N PHE A 251 0.63 7.89 -0.93
CA PHE A 251 1.45 8.31 -2.07
C PHE A 251 2.91 8.00 -1.80
N HIS A 252 3.69 7.80 -2.85
CA HIS A 252 5.05 7.28 -2.67
C HIS A 252 6.01 8.31 -2.10
N HIS A 253 6.07 9.50 -2.69
CA HIS A 253 7.08 10.50 -2.35
C HIS A 253 6.94 11.04 -0.93
N ASP A 254 8.00 10.93 -0.14
CA ASP A 254 8.03 11.39 1.25
C ASP A 254 8.18 12.91 1.34
N ILE A 255 7.05 13.60 1.37
CA ILE A 255 7.03 15.07 1.37
C ILE A 255 7.47 15.69 2.71
N TYR A 256 7.47 14.92 3.79
CA TYR A 256 7.89 15.37 5.13
C TYR A 256 8.96 14.48 5.75
N GLY A 257 9.66 13.73 4.93
CA GLY A 257 10.78 12.91 5.37
C GLY A 257 12.01 13.70 5.78
N ASP A 258 12.97 12.96 6.30
CA ASP A 258 14.25 13.47 6.75
C ASP A 258 15.41 12.66 6.15
N GLY A 259 15.13 11.92 5.08
CA GLY A 259 16.11 11.17 4.30
C GLY A 259 16.75 11.99 3.19
N ILE A 260 17.61 11.34 2.42
CA ILE A 260 18.44 12.01 1.38
C ILE A 260 17.60 12.66 0.27
N HIS A 261 16.43 12.09 -0.05
CA HIS A 261 15.54 12.61 -1.09
C HIS A 261 14.70 13.80 -0.64
N SER A 262 14.60 14.05 0.67
CA SER A 262 13.73 15.09 1.25
C SER A 262 13.98 16.51 0.71
N GLN A 263 15.14 16.75 0.09
CA GLN A 263 15.54 18.05 -0.48
C GLN A 263 15.45 18.11 -2.01
N GLU A 264 14.98 17.07 -2.68
CA GLU A 264 14.82 17.04 -4.12
C GLU A 264 13.75 18.04 -4.58
N LYS A 265 13.82 18.44 -5.84
CA LYS A 265 12.98 19.51 -6.39
C LYS A 265 11.49 19.15 -6.42
N ASP A 266 11.19 17.93 -6.83
CA ASP A 266 9.84 17.37 -6.88
C ASP A 266 9.24 17.22 -5.48
N ILE A 267 10.02 16.72 -4.51
CA ILE A 267 9.61 16.62 -3.11
C ILE A 267 9.27 17.99 -2.54
N LYS A 268 10.10 19.01 -2.79
CA LYS A 268 9.83 20.39 -2.37
C LYS A 268 8.58 20.96 -3.03
N GLN A 269 8.37 20.68 -4.32
CA GLN A 269 7.16 21.08 -5.04
C GLN A 269 5.91 20.46 -4.43
N LEU A 270 5.92 19.16 -4.20
CA LEU A 270 4.82 18.43 -3.57
C LEU A 270 4.56 18.92 -2.15
N ARG A 271 5.60 19.10 -1.32
CA ARG A 271 5.49 19.65 0.05
C ARG A 271 4.85 21.04 0.10
N ASN A 272 5.07 21.86 -0.89
CA ASN A 272 4.49 23.20 -0.95
C ASN A 272 3.03 23.24 -1.41
N THR A 273 2.56 22.18 -2.06
CA THR A 273 1.27 22.19 -2.76
C THR A 273 0.29 21.16 -2.23
N LEU A 274 0.67 19.89 -2.16
CA LEU A 274 -0.21 18.78 -1.80
C LEU A 274 -0.84 18.90 -0.39
N PRO A 275 -0.09 19.26 0.67
CA PRO A 275 -0.66 19.34 2.03
C PRO A 275 -1.87 20.28 2.13
N LYS A 276 -1.87 21.40 1.41
CA LYS A 276 -3.00 22.34 1.41
C LYS A 276 -4.28 21.71 0.89
N ILE A 277 -4.17 20.80 -0.09
CA ILE A 277 -5.31 20.08 -0.65
C ILE A 277 -5.79 19.00 0.32
N LEU A 278 -4.85 18.24 0.90
CA LEU A 278 -5.17 17.21 1.88
C LEU A 278 -5.85 17.80 3.12
N GLU A 279 -5.34 18.92 3.64
CA GLU A 279 -5.90 19.63 4.79
C GLU A 279 -7.30 20.19 4.51
N LYS A 280 -7.51 20.84 3.34
CA LYS A 280 -8.82 21.36 2.90
C LYS A 280 -9.87 20.24 2.87
N ASN A 281 -9.48 19.07 2.47
CA ASN A 281 -10.32 17.89 2.34
C ASN A 281 -10.39 17.03 3.61
N LYS A 282 -9.78 17.51 4.71
CA LYS A 282 -9.80 16.86 6.03
C LYS A 282 -9.30 15.42 5.98
N ILE A 283 -8.14 15.19 5.35
CA ILE A 283 -7.42 13.93 5.43
C ILE A 283 -6.89 13.76 6.86
N ASP A 284 -6.96 12.56 7.41
CA ASP A 284 -6.59 12.26 8.80
C ASP A 284 -5.16 11.75 8.92
N LEU A 285 -4.75 10.91 7.99
CA LEU A 285 -3.46 10.22 7.99
C LEU A 285 -2.91 10.18 6.56
N ALA A 286 -1.61 10.36 6.41
CA ALA A 286 -0.90 10.15 5.16
C ALA A 286 0.20 9.12 5.34
N LEU A 287 0.30 8.15 4.42
CA LEU A 287 1.29 7.08 4.42
C LEU A 287 2.15 7.19 3.16
N CYS A 288 3.47 7.17 3.34
CA CYS A 288 4.46 7.39 2.29
C CYS A 288 5.58 6.33 2.33
N GLY A 289 6.34 6.22 1.23
CA GLY A 289 7.57 5.43 1.13
C GLY A 289 8.78 6.29 0.78
N HIS A 290 9.61 5.85 -0.17
CA HIS A 290 10.65 6.58 -0.90
C HIS A 290 12.00 6.77 -0.17
N ASP A 291 12.00 7.26 1.05
CA ASP A 291 13.24 7.60 1.77
C ASP A 291 13.90 6.40 2.48
N HIS A 292 13.26 5.24 2.49
CA HIS A 292 13.75 3.98 3.09
C HIS A 292 14.11 4.06 4.58
N ILE A 293 13.78 5.15 5.23
CA ILE A 293 13.88 5.35 6.67
C ILE A 293 12.48 5.61 7.23
N TYR A 294 12.26 5.15 8.45
CA TYR A 294 10.99 5.48 9.10
C TYR A 294 11.03 6.90 9.64
N SER A 295 10.00 7.66 9.32
CA SER A 295 9.75 8.94 9.97
C SER A 295 8.27 9.16 10.26
N ARG A 296 8.00 9.84 11.37
CA ARG A 296 6.66 10.28 11.74
C ARG A 296 6.68 11.76 12.09
N THR A 297 5.75 12.50 11.53
CA THR A 297 5.62 13.93 11.85
C THR A 297 4.84 14.17 13.14
N TYR A 298 4.96 15.36 13.69
CA TYR A 298 3.87 15.92 14.50
C TYR A 298 2.60 15.96 13.66
N THR A 299 1.45 16.12 14.27
CA THR A 299 0.25 16.51 13.52
C THR A 299 0.48 17.89 12.91
N LEU A 300 0.36 18.00 11.59
CA LEU A 300 0.68 19.21 10.83
C LEU A 300 -0.56 19.88 10.27
N LYS A 301 -0.57 21.21 10.32
CA LYS A 301 -1.50 22.07 9.62
C LYS A 301 -0.78 23.31 9.10
N ASN A 302 -0.98 23.64 7.83
CA ASN A 302 -0.23 24.72 7.15
C ASN A 302 1.29 24.58 7.30
N ASN A 303 1.81 23.37 7.13
CA ASN A 303 3.23 23.01 7.30
C ASN A 303 3.80 23.29 8.71
N LYS A 304 2.97 23.48 9.71
CA LYS A 304 3.36 23.72 11.10
C LYS A 304 2.73 22.69 12.02
N LYS A 305 3.43 22.34 13.09
CA LYS A 305 2.87 21.50 14.13
C LYS A 305 1.66 22.19 14.77
N THR A 306 0.61 21.42 14.96
CA THR A 306 -0.59 21.88 15.65
C THR A 306 -0.35 21.98 17.16
N LYS A 307 -1.18 22.75 17.85
CA LYS A 307 -1.16 22.87 19.32
C LYS A 307 -2.12 21.89 19.97
N GLU A 308 -2.28 20.69 19.40
CA GLU A 308 -3.17 19.68 19.94
C GLU A 308 -2.67 19.15 21.27
N PHE A 309 -3.61 18.77 22.11
CA PHE A 309 -3.28 18.11 23.37
C PHE A 309 -2.91 16.65 23.07
N ILE A 310 -1.64 16.35 23.20
CA ILE A 310 -1.11 14.99 23.05
C ILE A 310 -0.91 14.44 24.46
N ILE A 311 -1.52 13.30 24.73
CA ILE A 311 -1.31 12.54 25.96
C ILE A 311 -0.22 11.51 25.68
N GLU A 312 0.91 11.63 26.36
CA GLU A 312 1.96 10.61 26.38
C GLU A 312 1.90 9.86 27.72
N ARG A 313 1.80 8.53 27.66
CA ARG A 313 1.75 7.66 28.83
C ARG A 313 2.33 6.28 28.50
N PHE A 314 2.50 5.46 29.52
CA PHE A 314 2.72 4.03 29.36
C PHE A 314 1.39 3.30 29.58
N ASP A 315 1.14 2.24 28.82
CA ASP A 315 0.00 1.35 29.02
C ASP A 315 0.35 0.21 30.00
N ASP A 316 -0.60 -0.68 30.24
CA ASP A 316 -0.45 -1.80 31.16
C ASP A 316 0.63 -2.82 30.75
N PHE A 317 1.06 -2.78 29.50
CA PHE A 317 2.16 -3.59 28.95
C PHE A 317 3.50 -2.85 28.95
N ASN A 318 3.56 -1.66 29.58
CA ASN A 318 4.72 -0.77 29.56
C ASN A 318 5.13 -0.31 28.14
N GLU A 319 4.19 -0.30 27.17
CA GLU A 319 4.37 0.30 25.87
C GLU A 319 4.16 1.82 25.97
N LYS A 320 5.04 2.61 25.36
CA LYS A 320 4.84 4.06 25.24
C LYS A 320 3.66 4.33 24.30
N VAL A 321 2.68 5.05 24.79
CA VAL A 321 1.45 5.40 24.05
C VAL A 321 1.36 6.91 23.85
N GLU A 322 1.03 7.31 22.64
CA GLU A 322 0.75 8.68 22.26
C GLU A 322 -0.69 8.78 21.75
N ILE A 323 -1.51 9.57 22.43
CA ILE A 323 -2.93 9.75 22.09
C ILE A 323 -3.13 11.15 21.50
N ILE A 324 -3.67 11.23 20.31
CA ILE A 324 -4.00 12.45 19.57
C ILE A 324 -5.53 12.55 19.51
N ASN A 325 -6.11 13.50 20.23
CA ASN A 325 -7.56 13.67 20.29
C ASN A 325 -8.04 14.78 19.35
N ASN A 326 -9.10 14.50 18.58
CA ASN A 326 -9.78 15.48 17.70
C ASN A 326 -8.78 16.25 16.83
N SER A 327 -7.91 15.52 16.14
CA SER A 327 -6.87 16.11 15.30
C SER A 327 -7.47 17.08 14.28
N LYS A 328 -6.88 18.27 14.20
CA LYS A 328 -7.24 19.32 13.22
C LYS A 328 -6.21 19.41 12.09
N GLY A 329 -5.26 18.52 12.06
CA GLY A 329 -4.19 18.42 11.07
C GLY A 329 -3.99 16.99 10.62
N ILE A 330 -2.91 16.73 9.91
CA ILE A 330 -2.57 15.44 9.32
C ILE A 330 -1.29 14.91 9.97
N THR A 331 -1.28 13.65 10.36
CA THR A 331 -0.05 12.94 10.71
C THR A 331 0.48 12.23 9.46
N TYR A 332 1.76 12.43 9.13
CA TYR A 332 2.42 11.77 8.01
C TYR A 332 3.36 10.70 8.56
N ILE A 333 3.33 9.53 7.96
CA ILE A 333 4.20 8.41 8.30
C ILE A 333 4.88 7.93 7.03
N THR A 334 6.20 7.92 7.05
CA THR A 334 7.02 7.30 6.02
C THR A 334 7.44 5.93 6.48
N GLY A 335 7.15 4.89 5.72
CA GLY A 335 7.64 3.54 5.96
C GLY A 335 9.13 3.45 5.64
N GLY A 336 9.88 2.74 6.48
CA GLY A 336 11.24 2.32 6.13
C GLY A 336 11.22 1.17 5.13
N SER A 337 12.38 0.82 4.55
CA SER A 337 12.49 -0.34 3.67
C SER A 337 11.98 -1.60 4.38
N CYS A 338 10.96 -2.23 3.83
CA CYS A 338 10.35 -3.40 4.48
C CYS A 338 11.13 -4.70 4.25
N THR A 339 11.90 -4.80 3.17
CA THR A 339 12.75 -5.97 2.87
C THR A 339 14.18 -5.80 3.36
N GLY A 340 14.64 -4.56 3.53
CA GLY A 340 16.05 -4.26 3.78
C GLY A 340 16.95 -4.46 2.55
N SER A 341 16.38 -4.52 1.37
CA SER A 341 17.12 -4.64 0.11
C SER A 341 17.97 -3.39 -0.17
N LYS A 342 17.55 -2.25 0.38
CA LYS A 342 18.21 -0.96 0.23
C LYS A 342 17.88 -0.06 1.41
N PHE A 343 18.90 0.55 2.00
CA PHE A 343 18.74 1.55 3.05
C PHE A 343 19.34 2.88 2.64
N TYR A 344 18.78 3.96 3.15
CA TYR A 344 19.35 5.28 3.07
C TYR A 344 19.67 5.80 4.47
N LYS A 345 20.50 6.85 4.53
CA LYS A 345 20.80 7.55 5.78
C LYS A 345 19.94 8.81 5.90
N SER A 346 19.61 9.16 7.13
CA SER A 346 18.95 10.42 7.39
C SER A 346 19.90 11.58 7.09
N THR A 347 19.32 12.73 6.77
CA THR A 347 20.07 13.98 6.70
C THR A 347 20.36 14.47 8.11
N ASN A 348 21.47 15.24 8.28
CA ASN A 348 21.80 15.87 9.55
C ASN A 348 20.90 17.08 9.87
N ASN A 349 19.98 17.43 8.98
CA ASN A 349 19.05 18.53 9.18
C ASN A 349 17.90 18.09 10.09
N LYS A 350 17.75 18.72 11.25
CA LYS A 350 16.56 18.52 12.09
C LYS A 350 15.39 19.27 11.48
N SER A 351 14.55 18.56 10.76
CA SER A 351 13.29 19.12 10.23
C SER A 351 12.33 19.41 11.38
N ASN A 352 11.76 20.62 11.43
CA ASN A 352 10.86 21.04 12.52
C ASN A 352 9.52 20.28 12.54
N TYR A 353 9.22 19.53 11.51
CA TYR A 353 7.98 18.76 11.36
C TYR A 353 8.12 17.30 11.78
N VAL A 354 9.31 16.71 11.79
CA VAL A 354 9.54 15.31 12.21
C VAL A 354 9.52 15.22 13.72
N LYS A 355 8.65 14.36 14.26
CA LYS A 355 8.55 14.06 15.70
C LYS A 355 9.42 12.88 16.09
N PHE A 356 9.39 11.82 15.29
CA PHE A 356 10.17 10.60 15.51
C PHE A 356 10.80 10.13 14.20
N LYS A 357 12.02 9.61 14.28
CA LYS A 357 12.78 9.06 13.16
C LYS A 357 13.53 7.82 13.61
N TYR A 358 13.58 6.84 12.72
CA TYR A 358 14.36 5.63 12.87
C TYR A 358 15.09 5.32 11.56
N ASP A 359 16.41 5.39 11.59
CA ASP A 359 17.31 5.25 10.43
C ASP A 359 18.37 4.15 10.61
N GLU A 360 18.15 3.23 11.54
CA GLU A 360 18.93 2.00 11.64
C GLU A 360 18.54 1.04 10.50
N GLU A 361 19.51 0.29 10.01
CA GLU A 361 19.34 -0.65 8.89
C GLU A 361 18.55 -1.90 9.30
N ASN A 362 17.30 -1.72 9.70
CA ASN A 362 16.36 -2.80 10.01
C ASN A 362 15.14 -2.74 9.10
N PRO A 363 14.72 -3.86 8.51
CA PRO A 363 13.45 -3.95 7.80
C PRO A 363 12.27 -3.71 8.75
N LEU A 364 11.27 -2.95 8.27
CA LEU A 364 10.15 -2.50 9.10
C LEU A 364 8.80 -2.86 8.47
N TYR A 365 7.78 -3.00 9.32
CA TYR A 365 6.38 -3.06 8.92
C TYR A 365 5.50 -2.37 9.96
N THR A 366 4.37 -1.85 9.55
CA THR A 366 3.43 -1.14 10.41
C THR A 366 2.08 -1.84 10.41
N ILE A 367 1.50 -2.09 11.57
CA ILE A 367 0.13 -2.57 11.74
C ILE A 367 -0.76 -1.40 12.10
N ILE A 368 -1.85 -1.24 11.36
CA ILE A 368 -2.83 -0.19 11.56
C ILE A 368 -4.20 -0.81 11.79
N ASN A 369 -4.74 -0.59 13.00
CA ASN A 369 -6.08 -1.03 13.37
C ASN A 369 -7.03 0.15 13.27
N VAL A 370 -8.15 -0.02 12.59
CA VAL A 370 -9.16 1.01 12.38
C VAL A 370 -10.49 0.57 12.98
N SER A 371 -11.09 1.45 13.75
CA SER A 371 -12.43 1.29 14.28
C SER A 371 -13.24 2.57 14.05
N LYS A 372 -14.51 2.56 14.48
CA LYS A 372 -15.37 3.72 14.32
C LYS A 372 -14.73 5.01 14.86
N ASP A 373 -14.10 4.95 16.04
CA ASP A 373 -13.70 6.16 16.77
C ASP A 373 -12.19 6.35 16.92
N LYS A 374 -11.38 5.39 16.47
CA LYS A 374 -9.92 5.47 16.61
C LYS A 374 -9.16 4.72 15.50
N ILE A 375 -7.98 5.23 15.21
CA ILE A 375 -6.92 4.53 14.46
C ILE A 375 -5.76 4.27 15.43
N ILE A 376 -5.28 3.02 15.47
CA ILE A 376 -4.11 2.62 16.28
C ILE A 376 -2.99 2.21 15.33
N ILE A 377 -1.80 2.76 15.50
CA ILE A 377 -0.65 2.54 14.63
C ILE A 377 0.52 2.03 15.46
N LYS A 378 1.13 0.93 15.03
CA LYS A 378 2.29 0.30 15.65
C LYS A 378 3.29 -0.15 14.59
N THR A 379 4.54 0.29 14.68
CA THR A 379 5.61 -0.05 13.73
C THR A 379 6.65 -0.94 14.39
N TYR A 380 7.02 -2.01 13.70
CA TYR A 380 7.85 -3.08 14.22
C TYR A 380 9.08 -3.37 13.35
N LYS A 381 10.16 -3.83 13.99
CA LYS A 381 11.30 -4.46 13.31
C LYS A 381 10.91 -5.86 12.86
N VAL A 382 11.19 -6.20 11.60
CA VAL A 382 10.91 -7.55 11.05
C VAL A 382 11.70 -8.65 11.77
N ASN A 383 12.91 -8.32 12.23
CA ASN A 383 13.83 -9.32 12.79
C ASN A 383 13.57 -9.65 14.26
N SER A 384 13.07 -8.71 15.06
CA SER A 384 12.90 -8.87 16.52
C SER A 384 11.47 -8.72 17.01
N ASP A 385 10.54 -8.28 16.15
CA ASP A 385 9.16 -7.89 16.52
C ASP A 385 9.10 -6.78 17.59
N GLU A 386 10.21 -6.05 17.77
CA GLU A 386 10.32 -4.91 18.67
C GLU A 386 9.61 -3.70 18.03
N MET A 387 8.81 -2.99 18.81
CA MET A 387 8.18 -1.75 18.40
C MET A 387 9.19 -0.60 18.44
N ILE A 388 9.33 0.15 17.34
CA ILE A 388 10.35 1.21 17.22
C ILE A 388 9.87 2.58 17.67
N ASP A 389 8.57 2.85 17.57
CA ASP A 389 7.96 4.14 17.93
C ASP A 389 6.90 3.92 18.99
N SER A 390 6.34 4.98 19.55
CA SER A 390 5.17 4.89 20.42
C SER A 390 4.00 4.22 19.70
N LYS A 391 3.16 3.51 20.46
CA LYS A 391 1.81 3.14 20.01
C LYS A 391 0.99 4.42 19.82
N ILE A 392 0.63 4.75 18.60
CA ILE A 392 -0.08 5.99 18.28
C ILE A 392 -1.57 5.69 18.22
N ILE A 393 -2.37 6.48 18.90
CA ILE A 393 -3.84 6.40 18.90
C ILE A 393 -4.37 7.75 18.41
N ILE A 394 -5.05 7.77 17.27
CA ILE A 394 -5.75 8.93 16.74
C ILE A 394 -7.24 8.74 17.02
N ASN A 395 -7.81 9.60 17.84
CA ASN A 395 -9.24 9.59 18.18
C ASN A 395 -10.01 10.70 17.43
N LYS A 396 -11.24 10.37 17.04
CA LYS A 396 -12.21 11.28 16.42
C LYS A 396 -13.50 11.33 17.17
#